data_cada772f7179cff01ea4ba9fb2691461
#
_entry.id   cada772f7179cff01ea4ba9fb2691461
#
_cell.length_a   1.000
_cell.length_b   1.000
_cell.length_c   1.000
_cell.angle_alpha   90.00
_cell.angle_beta   90.00
_cell.angle_gamma   90.00
#
_symmetry.space_group_name_H-M   'P 1'
#
loop_
_entity.id
_entity.type
_entity.pdbx_description
1 polymer ?
#
loop_
_entity_poly.entity_id
_entity_poly.type
_entity_poly.pdbx_seq_one_letter_code
_entity_poly.pdbx_strand_id
1 'polypeptide(L)'
;MFMKNLLIYRRIYYKLFFLSYFCLGLIIFKDFNITPDEPLHRINGFISLKYIIELFSINFNLSDYVENIPSLKDDWRKTYGVIFDLPAALLEIFFNIKNTREIYLVRHFLNFLIFFISTIFFFRLVNFHFKNQLLGLLGVLILILSPRIFSHSFYNSMDLIFLSLVIISIYFNIKFLNLNLPKYLILGALFSALATNCRIIAIYIPFLTIFFYYFKNHISRNEFSLPKFVFYYLSIYFFTLYISWPFLWESPFKNFLYAFIESTNYPSWWDFKTLFLGNYLNPEFIPWYYFFLWFFSTTPTFFLILIICGLFIFLKSFLIIFLNINSQSKYLLWKNNVQMNELYFFACFFVPLFFVITLNSTLYNGWRHLFFLYPILILFGLKFIFFVYKNFGGRGFTVFSGLLIIEIFLSTLFIVKSHPVQNVYFNHITKPFINRLLPYDYWGSGNKVTIDKLLQLDNAQKIKISSSSYTNLFTLKKIYNESDKNRLVISGTSDKEFADYIFTNYYYERNPIAKKYRIPKNFYPYINLKINGIKINEIYKK
;
A
#
# COMPACT_ATOMS: atom_id res chain seq x y z
N MET A 1 -35.38 20.94 -18.21
CA MET A 1 -35.56 19.49 -18.12
C MET A 1 -34.32 18.72 -18.59
N PHE A 2 -33.73 19.02 -19.72
CA PHE A 2 -32.54 18.36 -20.31
C PHE A 2 -31.30 18.41 -19.41
N MET A 3 -30.97 19.54 -18.78
CA MET A 3 -29.84 19.68 -17.86
C MET A 3 -30.02 18.91 -16.53
N LYS A 4 -31.25 18.78 -16.01
CA LYS A 4 -31.54 17.93 -14.85
C LYS A 4 -31.32 16.44 -15.17
N ASN A 5 -31.74 16.01 -16.35
CA ASN A 5 -31.52 14.63 -16.81
C ASN A 5 -30.02 14.32 -17.00
N LEU A 6 -29.24 15.22 -17.59
CA LEU A 6 -27.78 15.10 -17.71
C LEU A 6 -27.06 14.98 -16.34
N LEU A 7 -27.53 15.71 -15.32
CA LEU A 7 -27.00 15.62 -13.96
C LEU A 7 -27.38 14.29 -13.26
N ILE A 8 -28.60 13.78 -13.55
CA ILE A 8 -29.04 12.47 -13.03
C ILE A 8 -28.23 11.34 -13.68
N TYR A 9 -28.05 11.36 -15.01
CA TYR A 9 -27.23 10.40 -15.72
C TYR A 9 -25.77 10.42 -15.23
N ARG A 10 -25.17 11.59 -15.05
CA ARG A 10 -23.80 11.72 -14.48
C ARG A 10 -23.70 11.08 -13.09
N ARG A 11 -24.73 11.21 -12.22
CA ARG A 11 -24.74 10.59 -10.89
C ARG A 11 -24.88 9.07 -10.94
N ILE A 12 -25.46 8.51 -11.97
CA ILE A 12 -25.61 7.07 -12.13
C ILE A 12 -24.30 6.42 -12.55
N TYR A 13 -23.54 7.01 -13.49
CA TYR A 13 -22.30 6.42 -14.00
C TYR A 13 -21.24 6.16 -12.94
N TYR A 14 -20.99 7.10 -12.02
CA TYR A 14 -19.99 6.85 -10.99
C TYR A 14 -20.45 5.83 -9.94
N LYS A 15 -21.75 5.77 -9.65
CA LYS A 15 -22.31 4.73 -8.76
C LYS A 15 -22.16 3.34 -9.38
N LEU A 16 -22.47 3.22 -10.67
CA LEU A 16 -22.27 1.98 -11.41
C LEU A 16 -20.79 1.58 -11.46
N PHE A 17 -19.89 2.54 -11.69
CA PHE A 17 -18.45 2.30 -11.66
C PHE A 17 -18.01 1.70 -10.32
N PHE A 18 -18.37 2.33 -9.19
CA PHE A 18 -17.99 1.81 -7.87
C PHE A 18 -18.66 0.47 -7.57
N LEU A 19 -19.92 0.29 -7.95
CA LEU A 19 -20.60 -0.99 -7.80
C LEU A 19 -19.90 -2.10 -8.60
N SER A 20 -19.55 -1.83 -9.87
CA SER A 20 -18.85 -2.80 -10.72
C SER A 20 -17.46 -3.13 -10.15
N TYR A 21 -16.73 -2.15 -9.65
CA TYR A 21 -15.41 -2.37 -9.02
C TYR A 21 -15.54 -3.17 -7.71
N PHE A 22 -16.56 -2.90 -6.91
CA PHE A 22 -16.85 -3.68 -5.70
C PHE A 22 -17.18 -5.14 -6.02
N CYS A 23 -18.09 -5.37 -6.99
CA CYS A 23 -18.45 -6.72 -7.46
C CYS A 23 -17.23 -7.47 -8.02
N LEU A 24 -16.36 -6.80 -8.79
CA LEU A 24 -15.12 -7.38 -9.26
C LEU A 24 -14.26 -7.86 -8.08
N GLY A 25 -14.05 -7.02 -7.08
CA GLY A 25 -13.27 -7.38 -5.90
C GLY A 25 -13.85 -8.56 -5.12
N LEU A 26 -15.20 -8.64 -5.00
CA LEU A 26 -15.89 -9.79 -4.38
C LEU A 26 -15.67 -11.11 -5.13
N ILE A 27 -15.43 -11.05 -6.43
CA ILE A 27 -15.18 -12.25 -7.24
C ILE A 27 -13.74 -12.73 -7.07
N ILE A 28 -12.77 -11.80 -7.10
CA ILE A 28 -11.35 -12.14 -7.28
C ILE A 28 -10.53 -12.17 -5.98
N PHE A 29 -11.02 -11.69 -4.81
CA PHE A 29 -10.23 -11.63 -3.57
C PHE A 29 -9.67 -12.99 -3.12
N LYS A 30 -10.34 -14.08 -3.49
CA LYS A 30 -9.97 -15.47 -3.16
C LYS A 30 -8.84 -16.05 -4.02
N ASP A 31 -8.47 -15.38 -5.10
CA ASP A 31 -7.50 -15.91 -6.06
C ASP A 31 -6.05 -15.67 -5.61
N PHE A 32 -5.84 -14.70 -4.73
CA PHE A 32 -4.52 -14.30 -4.26
C PHE A 32 -3.91 -15.29 -3.27
N ASN A 33 -2.57 -15.35 -3.28
CA ASN A 33 -1.78 -16.14 -2.34
C ASN A 33 -1.67 -15.44 -0.98
N ILE A 34 -1.41 -16.23 0.06
CA ILE A 34 -0.99 -15.72 1.38
C ILE A 34 0.45 -15.24 1.27
N THR A 35 0.70 -13.99 1.63
CA THR A 35 2.02 -13.38 1.64
C THR A 35 2.79 -13.72 2.91
N PRO A 36 4.15 -13.60 2.92
CA PRO A 36 4.94 -13.88 4.12
C PRO A 36 4.60 -13.00 5.32
N ASP A 37 4.13 -11.77 5.09
CA ASP A 37 3.83 -10.80 6.15
C ASP A 37 2.48 -11.07 6.84
N GLU A 38 1.49 -11.66 6.14
CA GLU A 38 0.14 -11.85 6.69
C GLU A 38 0.07 -12.71 7.97
N PRO A 39 0.82 -13.83 8.12
CA PRO A 39 0.83 -14.56 9.37
C PRO A 39 1.38 -13.73 10.54
N LEU A 40 2.39 -12.88 10.28
CA LEU A 40 2.98 -12.02 11.31
C LEU A 40 1.99 -10.94 11.76
N HIS A 41 1.25 -10.37 10.83
CA HIS A 41 0.19 -9.40 11.13
C HIS A 41 -0.97 -10.05 11.89
N ARG A 42 -1.40 -11.26 11.47
CA ARG A 42 -2.44 -11.97 12.21
C ARG A 42 -2.07 -12.17 13.68
N ILE A 43 -0.86 -12.64 13.96
CA ILE A 43 -0.40 -12.86 15.33
C ILE A 43 -0.32 -11.54 16.09
N ASN A 44 0.09 -10.43 15.46
CA ASN A 44 0.15 -9.10 16.09
C ASN A 44 -1.22 -8.66 16.64
N GLY A 45 -2.30 -8.92 15.90
CA GLY A 45 -3.68 -8.69 16.37
C GLY A 45 -4.01 -9.50 17.63
N PHE A 46 -3.66 -10.78 17.65
CA PHE A 46 -3.90 -11.66 18.81
C PHE A 46 -3.03 -11.33 20.02
N ILE A 47 -1.79 -10.87 19.84
CA ILE A 47 -0.91 -10.37 20.92
C ILE A 47 -1.59 -9.20 21.64
N SER A 48 -2.08 -8.23 20.87
CA SER A 48 -2.76 -7.06 21.43
C SER A 48 -4.08 -7.44 22.09
N LEU A 49 -4.82 -8.38 21.51
CA LEU A 49 -6.07 -8.88 22.08
C LEU A 49 -5.82 -9.65 23.40
N LYS A 50 -4.77 -10.49 23.47
CA LYS A 50 -4.37 -11.17 24.70
C LYS A 50 -4.09 -10.17 25.81
N TYR A 51 -3.32 -9.11 25.51
CA TYR A 51 -3.02 -8.05 26.47
C TYR A 51 -4.30 -7.36 26.99
N ILE A 52 -5.28 -7.09 26.11
CA ILE A 52 -6.57 -6.51 26.48
C ILE A 52 -7.35 -7.44 27.42
N ILE A 53 -7.43 -8.73 27.08
CA ILE A 53 -8.11 -9.76 27.87
C ILE A 53 -7.49 -9.89 29.26
N GLU A 54 -6.17 -9.93 29.35
CA GLU A 54 -5.42 -10.02 30.62
C GLU A 54 -5.64 -8.75 31.46
N LEU A 55 -5.54 -7.56 30.84
CA LEU A 55 -5.71 -6.27 31.53
C LEU A 55 -7.09 -6.10 32.17
N PHE A 56 -8.14 -6.53 31.47
CA PHE A 56 -9.52 -6.43 31.94
C PHE A 56 -10.02 -7.71 32.64
N SER A 57 -9.13 -8.68 32.89
CA SER A 57 -9.45 -9.96 33.54
C SER A 57 -10.65 -10.68 32.90
N ILE A 58 -10.73 -10.62 31.56
CA ILE A 58 -11.80 -11.26 30.78
C ILE A 58 -11.51 -12.77 30.71
N ASN A 59 -12.47 -13.58 31.15
CA ASN A 59 -12.35 -15.04 31.07
C ASN A 59 -12.64 -15.52 29.63
N PHE A 60 -11.64 -15.50 28.76
CA PHE A 60 -11.73 -15.97 27.38
C PHE A 60 -10.44 -16.67 26.95
N ASN A 61 -10.59 -17.88 26.39
CA ASN A 61 -9.46 -18.69 25.93
C ASN A 61 -9.16 -18.44 24.45
N LEU A 62 -7.99 -17.86 24.17
CA LEU A 62 -7.52 -17.60 22.81
C LEU A 62 -6.82 -18.81 22.16
N SER A 63 -6.47 -19.86 22.91
CA SER A 63 -5.75 -21.02 22.38
C SER A 63 -6.51 -21.77 21.28
N ASP A 64 -7.85 -21.63 21.27
CA ASP A 64 -8.70 -22.20 20.22
C ASP A 64 -8.47 -21.59 18.82
N TYR A 65 -7.85 -20.40 18.76
CA TYR A 65 -7.61 -19.65 17.52
C TYR A 65 -6.13 -19.56 17.16
N VAL A 66 -5.27 -19.39 18.16
CA VAL A 66 -3.81 -19.28 17.98
C VAL A 66 -3.11 -19.92 19.18
N GLU A 67 -2.28 -20.91 18.91
CA GLU A 67 -1.42 -21.52 19.92
C GLU A 67 -0.23 -20.61 20.26
N ASN A 68 0.21 -20.63 21.52
CA ASN A 68 1.43 -19.95 21.99
C ASN A 68 1.52 -18.46 21.63
N ILE A 69 0.49 -17.66 21.98
CA ILE A 69 0.49 -16.22 21.75
C ILE A 69 1.50 -15.56 22.73
N PRO A 70 2.54 -14.86 22.21
CA PRO A 70 3.51 -14.15 23.05
C PRO A 70 2.86 -13.06 23.91
N SER A 71 3.57 -12.61 24.94
CA SER A 71 3.21 -11.40 25.69
C SER A 71 3.51 -10.14 24.86
N LEU A 72 2.63 -9.13 24.93
CA LEU A 72 2.85 -7.85 24.26
C LEU A 72 4.15 -7.17 24.69
N LYS A 73 4.57 -7.37 25.95
CA LYS A 73 5.78 -6.73 26.50
C LYS A 73 7.06 -7.28 25.86
N ASP A 74 7.09 -8.57 25.58
CA ASP A 74 8.30 -9.28 25.17
C ASP A 74 8.42 -9.42 23.64
N ASP A 75 7.32 -9.21 22.90
CA ASP A 75 7.30 -9.38 21.47
C ASP A 75 7.79 -8.14 20.72
N TRP A 76 8.65 -8.34 19.73
CA TRP A 76 9.21 -7.27 18.90
C TRP A 76 8.13 -6.54 18.05
N ARG A 77 7.01 -7.21 17.74
CA ARG A 77 5.90 -6.64 16.97
C ARG A 77 5.09 -5.60 17.74
N LYS A 78 5.29 -5.45 19.04
CA LYS A 78 4.59 -4.47 19.89
C LYS A 78 4.62 -3.03 19.35
N THR A 79 5.68 -2.70 18.60
CA THR A 79 5.87 -1.37 18.00
C THR A 79 5.06 -1.16 16.71
N TYR A 80 4.50 -2.23 16.14
CA TYR A 80 3.59 -2.11 15.01
C TYR A 80 2.18 -1.78 15.49
N GLY A 81 1.54 -0.82 14.83
CA GLY A 81 0.15 -0.50 15.11
C GLY A 81 -0.80 -1.64 14.68
N VAL A 82 -1.95 -1.68 15.31
CA VAL A 82 -2.88 -2.81 15.21
C VAL A 82 -4.26 -2.43 14.64
N ILE A 83 -4.35 -1.27 14.01
CA ILE A 83 -5.63 -0.73 13.52
C ILE A 83 -6.37 -1.66 12.54
N PHE A 84 -5.65 -2.51 11.83
CA PHE A 84 -6.24 -3.55 10.99
C PHE A 84 -6.25 -4.90 11.71
N ASP A 85 -5.16 -5.27 12.36
CA ASP A 85 -4.92 -6.61 12.86
C ASP A 85 -5.80 -6.97 14.06
N LEU A 86 -6.01 -6.03 14.98
CA LEU A 86 -6.87 -6.24 16.16
C LEU A 86 -8.36 -6.37 15.78
N PRO A 87 -8.97 -5.48 14.98
CA PRO A 87 -10.33 -5.69 14.49
C PRO A 87 -10.50 -6.98 13.69
N ALA A 88 -9.52 -7.36 12.87
CA ALA A 88 -9.57 -8.61 12.12
C ALA A 88 -9.54 -9.84 13.05
N ALA A 89 -8.72 -9.83 14.13
CA ALA A 89 -8.71 -10.89 15.14
C ALA A 89 -10.04 -10.96 15.91
N LEU A 90 -10.65 -9.81 16.23
CA LEU A 90 -11.98 -9.76 16.85
C LEU A 90 -13.05 -10.36 15.94
N LEU A 91 -13.00 -10.12 14.63
CA LEU A 91 -13.92 -10.72 13.66
C LEU A 91 -13.73 -12.23 13.54
N GLU A 92 -12.46 -12.72 13.57
CA GLU A 92 -12.19 -14.16 13.60
C GLU A 92 -12.88 -14.85 14.79
N ILE A 93 -12.85 -14.23 15.97
CA ILE A 93 -13.50 -14.73 17.17
C ILE A 93 -15.02 -14.60 17.08
N PHE A 94 -15.53 -13.43 16.72
CA PHE A 94 -16.96 -13.14 16.66
C PHE A 94 -17.71 -14.09 15.72
N PHE A 95 -17.10 -14.41 14.57
CA PHE A 95 -17.67 -15.35 13.61
C PHE A 95 -17.19 -16.79 13.81
N ASN A 96 -16.42 -17.07 14.86
CA ASN A 96 -15.85 -18.40 15.17
C ASN A 96 -15.10 -19.03 13.98
N ILE A 97 -14.30 -18.25 13.28
CA ILE A 97 -13.56 -18.69 12.10
C ILE A 97 -12.27 -19.41 12.55
N LYS A 98 -12.24 -20.74 12.46
CA LYS A 98 -11.11 -21.58 12.86
C LYS A 98 -10.33 -22.16 11.67
N ASN A 99 -10.97 -22.23 10.50
CA ASN A 99 -10.33 -22.74 9.28
C ASN A 99 -9.30 -21.71 8.76
N THR A 100 -8.04 -22.14 8.64
CA THR A 100 -6.92 -21.27 8.23
C THR A 100 -7.14 -20.62 6.86
N ARG A 101 -7.75 -21.32 5.90
CA ARG A 101 -8.07 -20.76 4.58
C ARG A 101 -9.08 -19.63 4.71
N GLU A 102 -10.15 -19.84 5.44
CA GLU A 102 -11.22 -18.83 5.64
C GLU A 102 -10.70 -17.58 6.34
N ILE A 103 -9.82 -17.73 7.35
CA ILE A 103 -9.16 -16.63 8.05
C ILE A 103 -8.46 -15.70 7.06
N TYR A 104 -7.63 -16.23 6.15
CA TYR A 104 -6.90 -15.40 5.19
C TYR A 104 -7.84 -14.85 4.09
N LEU A 105 -8.84 -15.59 3.66
CA LEU A 105 -9.83 -15.06 2.71
C LEU A 105 -10.62 -13.88 3.29
N VAL A 106 -11.02 -13.94 4.56
CA VAL A 106 -11.66 -12.81 5.25
C VAL A 106 -10.72 -11.62 5.32
N ARG A 107 -9.44 -11.83 5.64
CA ARG A 107 -8.43 -10.76 5.67
C ARG A 107 -8.21 -10.14 4.29
N HIS A 108 -8.16 -10.94 3.23
CA HIS A 108 -8.09 -10.43 1.84
C HIS A 108 -9.31 -9.58 1.49
N PHE A 109 -10.51 -10.03 1.86
CA PHE A 109 -11.72 -9.25 1.66
C PHE A 109 -11.69 -7.93 2.43
N LEU A 110 -11.29 -7.92 3.71
CA LEU A 110 -11.19 -6.71 4.54
C LEU A 110 -10.16 -5.73 3.99
N ASN A 111 -9.00 -6.20 3.51
CA ASN A 111 -8.01 -5.37 2.82
C ASN A 111 -8.62 -4.67 1.62
N PHE A 112 -9.27 -5.43 0.75
CA PHE A 112 -9.96 -4.89 -0.41
C PHE A 112 -11.05 -3.89 -0.03
N LEU A 113 -11.86 -4.20 0.97
CA LEU A 113 -12.97 -3.34 1.43
C LEU A 113 -12.47 -1.97 1.90
N ILE A 114 -11.40 -1.93 2.70
CA ILE A 114 -10.82 -0.68 3.20
C ILE A 114 -10.21 0.12 2.05
N PHE A 115 -9.49 -0.54 1.13
CA PHE A 115 -8.97 0.11 -0.06
C PHE A 115 -10.11 0.63 -0.96
N PHE A 116 -11.15 -0.16 -1.19
CA PHE A 116 -12.34 0.26 -1.94
C PHE A 116 -12.97 1.52 -1.35
N ILE A 117 -13.18 1.56 -0.02
CA ILE A 117 -13.69 2.76 0.68
C ILE A 117 -12.76 3.95 0.42
N SER A 118 -11.45 3.76 0.50
CA SER A 118 -10.49 4.84 0.26
C SER A 118 -10.56 5.38 -1.17
N THR A 119 -10.87 4.56 -2.18
CA THR A 119 -11.07 5.02 -3.57
C THR A 119 -12.27 5.95 -3.71
N ILE A 120 -13.34 5.73 -2.92
CA ILE A 120 -14.48 6.66 -2.85
C ILE A 120 -14.05 8.00 -2.26
N PHE A 121 -13.23 7.99 -1.21
CA PHE A 121 -12.69 9.22 -0.62
C PHE A 121 -11.71 9.91 -1.57
N PHE A 122 -10.90 9.16 -2.32
CA PHE A 122 -10.03 9.73 -3.35
C PHE A 122 -10.83 10.40 -4.47
N PHE A 123 -11.89 9.77 -4.97
CA PHE A 123 -12.85 10.39 -5.88
C PHE A 123 -13.38 11.71 -5.32
N ARG A 124 -13.82 11.71 -4.05
CA ARG A 124 -14.34 12.90 -3.39
C ARG A 124 -13.28 14.00 -3.22
N LEU A 125 -12.03 13.63 -2.92
CA LEU A 125 -10.90 14.55 -2.80
C LEU A 125 -10.63 15.26 -4.14
N VAL A 126 -10.49 14.47 -5.22
CA VAL A 126 -10.26 15.00 -6.57
C VAL A 126 -11.41 15.90 -7.01
N ASN A 127 -12.66 15.42 -6.83
CA ASN A 127 -13.85 16.20 -7.20
C ASN A 127 -13.96 17.51 -6.38
N PHE A 128 -13.59 17.50 -5.12
CA PHE A 128 -13.56 18.71 -4.29
C PHE A 128 -12.53 19.72 -4.78
N HIS A 129 -11.32 19.24 -5.12
CA HIS A 129 -10.22 20.08 -5.55
C HIS A 129 -10.42 20.65 -6.96
N PHE A 130 -10.74 19.82 -7.94
CA PHE A 130 -10.90 20.22 -9.34
C PHE A 130 -12.34 20.61 -9.73
N LYS A 131 -13.31 20.34 -8.85
CA LYS A 131 -14.76 20.50 -9.11
C LYS A 131 -15.21 19.79 -10.40
N ASN A 132 -14.62 18.63 -10.66
CA ASN A 132 -14.86 17.83 -11.84
C ASN A 132 -14.95 16.33 -11.51
N GLN A 133 -16.15 15.77 -11.69
CA GLN A 133 -16.42 14.36 -11.39
C GLN A 133 -15.71 13.39 -12.33
N LEU A 134 -15.53 13.77 -13.62
CA LEU A 134 -14.81 12.92 -14.58
C LEU A 134 -13.33 12.80 -14.21
N LEU A 135 -12.69 13.91 -13.78
CA LEU A 135 -11.35 13.85 -13.23
C LEU A 135 -11.30 13.00 -11.95
N GLY A 136 -12.36 13.05 -11.13
CA GLY A 136 -12.48 12.18 -9.97
C GLY A 136 -12.45 10.69 -10.33
N LEU A 137 -13.26 10.28 -11.31
CA LEU A 137 -13.27 8.89 -11.81
C LEU A 137 -11.93 8.51 -12.46
N LEU A 138 -11.36 9.41 -13.26
CA LEU A 138 -10.08 9.17 -13.90
C LEU A 138 -8.94 9.00 -12.87
N GLY A 139 -8.94 9.80 -11.80
CA GLY A 139 -7.99 9.62 -10.70
C GLY A 139 -8.10 8.26 -10.05
N VAL A 140 -9.32 7.80 -9.78
CA VAL A 140 -9.55 6.45 -9.25
C VAL A 140 -9.12 5.38 -10.26
N LEU A 141 -9.43 5.54 -11.55
CA LEU A 141 -8.97 4.61 -12.59
C LEU A 141 -7.44 4.50 -12.63
N ILE A 142 -6.70 5.62 -12.59
CA ILE A 142 -5.24 5.62 -12.55
C ILE A 142 -4.73 4.88 -11.30
N LEU A 143 -5.38 5.08 -10.15
CA LEU A 143 -5.00 4.43 -8.89
C LEU A 143 -5.19 2.90 -8.96
N ILE A 144 -6.39 2.44 -9.37
CA ILE A 144 -6.71 1.00 -9.41
C ILE A 144 -6.08 0.27 -10.60
N LEU A 145 -5.78 0.96 -11.71
CA LEU A 145 -5.12 0.38 -12.88
C LEU A 145 -3.59 0.40 -12.78
N SER A 146 -3.03 0.81 -11.66
CA SER A 146 -1.62 0.60 -11.34
C SER A 146 -1.41 -0.82 -10.84
N PRO A 147 -0.79 -1.73 -11.63
CA PRO A 147 -0.90 -3.17 -11.39
C PRO A 147 -0.41 -3.63 -10.02
N ARG A 148 0.66 -3.01 -9.49
CA ARG A 148 1.16 -3.31 -8.13
C ARG A 148 0.17 -2.88 -7.06
N ILE A 149 -0.38 -1.68 -7.15
CA ILE A 149 -1.40 -1.18 -6.20
C ILE A 149 -2.64 -2.08 -6.24
N PHE A 150 -3.09 -2.46 -7.45
CA PHE A 150 -4.22 -3.37 -7.63
C PHE A 150 -4.00 -4.69 -6.89
N SER A 151 -2.88 -5.36 -7.13
CA SER A 151 -2.57 -6.65 -6.52
C SER A 151 -2.47 -6.54 -4.99
N HIS A 152 -1.68 -5.56 -4.51
CA HIS A 152 -1.47 -5.34 -3.07
C HIS A 152 -2.77 -5.00 -2.31
N SER A 153 -3.79 -4.44 -2.98
CA SER A 153 -5.06 -4.08 -2.33
C SER A 153 -5.82 -5.27 -1.74
N PHE A 154 -5.45 -6.50 -2.10
CA PHE A 154 -6.10 -7.72 -1.59
C PHE A 154 -5.38 -8.35 -0.41
N TYR A 155 -4.05 -8.28 -0.32
CA TYR A 155 -3.27 -9.04 0.66
C TYR A 155 -2.27 -8.21 1.50
N ASN A 156 -2.08 -6.92 1.18
CA ASN A 156 -1.15 -6.09 1.94
C ASN A 156 -1.85 -5.33 3.06
N SER A 157 -1.99 -5.99 4.20
CA SER A 157 -2.71 -5.49 5.38
C SER A 157 -2.03 -4.31 6.09
N MET A 158 -0.85 -3.90 5.68
CA MET A 158 -0.15 -2.76 6.27
C MET A 158 -0.04 -1.58 5.30
N ASP A 159 0.64 -1.77 4.16
CA ASP A 159 0.97 -0.65 3.28
C ASP A 159 -0.26 -0.10 2.55
N LEU A 160 -1.22 -0.96 2.17
CA LEU A 160 -2.45 -0.51 1.51
C LEU A 160 -3.50 0.01 2.50
N ILE A 161 -3.55 -0.53 3.70
CA ILE A 161 -4.36 0.05 4.78
C ILE A 161 -3.83 1.45 5.12
N PHE A 162 -2.50 1.59 5.23
CA PHE A 162 -1.86 2.89 5.45
C PHE A 162 -2.18 3.89 4.34
N LEU A 163 -1.98 3.53 3.07
CA LEU A 163 -2.36 4.34 1.90
C LEU A 163 -3.83 4.78 1.99
N SER A 164 -4.72 3.86 2.35
CA SER A 164 -6.15 4.11 2.45
C SER A 164 -6.48 5.13 3.54
N LEU A 165 -5.90 4.98 4.72
CA LEU A 165 -6.08 5.91 5.84
C LEU A 165 -5.50 7.29 5.55
N VAL A 166 -4.35 7.37 4.85
CA VAL A 166 -3.74 8.63 4.41
C VAL A 166 -4.68 9.38 3.44
N ILE A 167 -5.27 8.68 2.44
CA ILE A 167 -6.24 9.31 1.52
C ILE A 167 -7.41 9.92 2.30
N ILE A 168 -8.01 9.15 3.22
CA ILE A 168 -9.17 9.58 4.00
C ILE A 168 -8.80 10.75 4.91
N SER A 169 -7.65 10.67 5.57
CA SER A 169 -7.11 11.73 6.42
C SER A 169 -6.90 13.03 5.64
N ILE A 170 -6.19 12.97 4.50
CA ILE A 170 -5.95 14.14 3.63
C ILE A 170 -7.29 14.75 3.16
N TYR A 171 -8.27 13.92 2.78
CA TYR A 171 -9.59 14.43 2.38
C TYR A 171 -10.25 15.26 3.48
N PHE A 172 -10.28 14.77 4.72
CA PHE A 172 -10.92 15.48 5.81
C PHE A 172 -10.14 16.71 6.25
N ASN A 173 -8.80 16.63 6.28
CA ASN A 173 -7.96 17.78 6.61
C ASN A 173 -8.08 18.91 5.55
N ILE A 174 -8.08 18.59 4.27
CA ILE A 174 -8.32 19.56 3.19
C ILE A 174 -9.73 20.17 3.28
N LYS A 175 -10.75 19.35 3.60
CA LYS A 175 -12.11 19.85 3.86
C LYS A 175 -12.13 20.81 5.04
N PHE A 176 -11.43 20.48 6.13
CA PHE A 176 -11.32 21.34 7.29
C PHE A 176 -10.62 22.66 6.93
N LEU A 177 -9.45 22.60 6.31
CA LEU A 177 -8.68 23.78 5.92
C LEU A 177 -9.47 24.73 5.01
N ASN A 178 -10.38 24.21 4.16
CA ASN A 178 -11.17 25.03 3.24
C ASN A 178 -12.48 25.55 3.84
N LEU A 179 -13.18 24.74 4.64
CA LEU A 179 -14.55 25.01 5.09
C LEU A 179 -14.63 25.42 6.56
N ASN A 180 -13.60 25.17 7.35
CA ASN A 180 -13.50 25.46 8.79
C ASN A 180 -14.68 24.90 9.63
N LEU A 181 -15.18 23.68 9.27
CA LEU A 181 -16.29 23.05 9.94
C LEU A 181 -15.80 22.03 11.00
N PRO A 182 -16.29 22.05 12.25
CA PRO A 182 -15.82 21.17 13.34
C PRO A 182 -15.85 19.68 13.00
N LYS A 183 -16.87 19.21 12.26
CA LYS A 183 -16.96 17.80 11.84
C LYS A 183 -15.74 17.35 11.03
N TYR A 184 -15.17 18.23 10.21
CA TYR A 184 -13.99 17.89 9.42
C TYR A 184 -12.70 17.97 10.24
N LEU A 185 -12.66 18.80 11.28
CA LEU A 185 -11.59 18.81 12.27
C LEU A 185 -11.56 17.44 13.00
N ILE A 186 -12.71 17.02 13.53
CA ILE A 186 -12.84 15.75 14.27
C ILE A 186 -12.41 14.58 13.39
N LEU A 187 -12.98 14.46 12.19
CA LEU A 187 -12.67 13.37 11.26
C LEU A 187 -11.22 13.44 10.75
N GLY A 188 -10.68 14.65 10.52
CA GLY A 188 -9.29 14.84 10.13
C GLY A 188 -8.32 14.37 11.21
N ALA A 189 -8.53 14.76 12.46
CA ALA A 189 -7.73 14.33 13.60
C ALA A 189 -7.83 12.80 13.83
N LEU A 190 -9.04 12.25 13.79
CA LEU A 190 -9.31 10.83 13.95
C LEU A 190 -8.57 10.00 12.90
N PHE A 191 -8.76 10.28 11.60
CA PHE A 191 -8.11 9.50 10.55
C PHE A 191 -6.61 9.73 10.47
N SER A 192 -6.08 10.91 10.91
CA SER A 192 -4.65 11.13 11.07
C SER A 192 -4.07 10.24 12.17
N ALA A 193 -4.77 10.07 13.30
CA ALA A 193 -4.36 9.18 14.37
C ALA A 193 -4.39 7.70 13.95
N LEU A 194 -5.44 7.26 13.25
CA LEU A 194 -5.54 5.90 12.72
C LEU A 194 -4.44 5.61 11.68
N ALA A 195 -4.10 6.59 10.84
CA ALA A 195 -2.97 6.46 9.91
C ALA A 195 -1.63 6.36 10.68
N THR A 196 -1.44 7.14 11.76
CA THR A 196 -0.24 7.07 12.62
C THR A 196 -0.17 5.75 13.38
N ASN A 197 -1.31 5.20 13.84
CA ASN A 197 -1.35 3.85 14.39
C ASN A 197 -0.87 2.82 13.35
N CYS A 198 -1.34 2.89 12.10
CA CYS A 198 -0.92 1.96 11.06
C CYS A 198 0.59 2.06 10.75
N ARG A 199 1.09 3.29 10.53
CA ARG A 199 2.52 3.59 10.37
C ARG A 199 2.84 4.95 10.99
N ILE A 200 3.76 4.94 11.92
CA ILE A 200 4.11 6.12 12.74
C ILE A 200 4.55 7.34 11.92
N ILE A 201 5.06 7.11 10.70
CA ILE A 201 5.44 8.18 9.78
C ILE A 201 4.28 9.15 9.49
N ALA A 202 3.00 8.70 9.58
CA ALA A 202 1.84 9.58 9.36
C ALA A 202 1.71 10.75 10.33
N ILE A 203 2.53 10.80 11.38
CA ILE A 203 2.62 11.94 12.30
C ILE A 203 2.86 13.28 11.57
N TYR A 204 3.42 13.25 10.35
CA TYR A 204 3.59 14.45 9.54
C TYR A 204 2.25 15.13 9.19
N ILE A 205 1.15 14.37 9.08
CA ILE A 205 -0.17 14.90 8.65
C ILE A 205 -0.73 15.92 9.66
N PRO A 206 -0.86 15.62 10.96
CA PRO A 206 -1.29 16.63 11.94
C PRO A 206 -0.37 17.86 11.96
N PHE A 207 0.96 17.67 11.89
CA PHE A 207 1.89 18.80 11.82
C PHE A 207 1.65 19.70 10.62
N LEU A 208 1.52 19.13 9.43
CA LEU A 208 1.21 19.89 8.22
C LEU A 208 -0.16 20.58 8.32
N THR A 209 -1.18 19.89 8.85
CA THR A 209 -2.52 20.47 8.99
C THR A 209 -2.50 21.68 9.93
N ILE A 210 -1.81 21.59 11.07
CA ILE A 210 -1.65 22.70 12.01
C ILE A 210 -0.86 23.85 11.37
N PHE A 211 0.24 23.53 10.67
CA PHE A 211 1.05 24.53 9.95
C PHE A 211 0.22 25.29 8.92
N PHE A 212 -0.49 24.60 8.05
CA PHE A 212 -1.31 25.24 7.01
C PHE A 212 -2.49 26.03 7.60
N TYR A 213 -3.09 25.55 8.68
CA TYR A 213 -4.14 26.27 9.39
C TYR A 213 -3.62 27.56 10.02
N TYR A 214 -2.47 27.50 10.68
CA TYR A 214 -1.79 28.67 11.27
C TYR A 214 -1.53 29.73 10.20
N PHE A 215 -0.82 29.38 9.11
CA PHE A 215 -0.48 30.33 8.06
C PHE A 215 -1.71 30.91 7.36
N LYS A 216 -2.74 30.09 7.11
CA LYS A 216 -4.00 30.56 6.52
C LYS A 216 -4.66 31.64 7.36
N ASN A 217 -4.77 31.45 8.67
CA ASN A 217 -5.43 32.39 9.57
C ASN A 217 -4.57 33.62 9.84
N HIS A 218 -3.28 33.47 9.95
CA HIS A 218 -2.35 34.59 10.09
C HIS A 218 -2.43 35.54 8.87
N ILE A 219 -2.49 34.99 7.68
CA ILE A 219 -2.61 35.75 6.43
C ILE A 219 -3.97 36.47 6.32
N SER A 220 -5.06 35.80 6.71
CA SER A 220 -6.43 36.34 6.61
C SER A 220 -6.80 37.34 7.74
N ARG A 221 -5.89 37.58 8.71
CA ARG A 221 -6.14 38.37 9.93
C ARG A 221 -7.40 37.96 10.72
N ASN A 222 -7.84 36.73 10.58
CA ASN A 222 -8.96 36.23 11.35
C ASN A 222 -8.51 35.97 12.80
N GLU A 223 -9.19 36.55 13.77
CA GLU A 223 -8.97 36.38 15.21
C GLU A 223 -9.36 34.98 15.72
N PHE A 224 -9.43 33.97 14.84
CA PHE A 224 -9.76 32.62 15.30
C PHE A 224 -8.63 32.10 16.18
N SER A 225 -8.98 31.70 17.40
CA SER A 225 -8.01 31.27 18.39
C SER A 225 -7.29 30.00 17.93
N LEU A 226 -6.11 30.15 17.33
CA LEU A 226 -5.20 29.06 17.00
C LEU A 226 -5.02 28.09 18.19
N PRO A 227 -4.86 28.56 19.46
CA PRO A 227 -4.75 27.66 20.59
C PRO A 227 -5.92 26.69 20.75
N LYS A 228 -7.16 27.17 20.55
CA LYS A 228 -8.35 26.29 20.63
C LYS A 228 -8.37 25.21 19.56
N PHE A 229 -8.06 25.59 18.32
CA PHE A 229 -7.97 24.61 17.22
C PHE A 229 -6.92 23.54 17.50
N VAL A 230 -5.67 23.95 17.83
CA VAL A 230 -4.57 23.03 18.11
C VAL A 230 -4.93 22.12 19.28
N PHE A 231 -5.51 22.68 20.34
CA PHE A 231 -5.96 21.90 21.50
C PHE A 231 -6.98 20.82 21.10
N TYR A 232 -8.08 21.18 20.43
CA TYR A 232 -9.10 20.20 20.04
C TYR A 232 -8.57 19.16 19.05
N TYR A 233 -7.81 19.60 18.04
CA TYR A 233 -7.25 18.69 17.05
C TYR A 233 -6.30 17.67 17.69
N LEU A 234 -5.35 18.13 18.49
CA LEU A 234 -4.39 17.27 19.18
C LEU A 234 -5.04 16.38 20.25
N SER A 235 -6.04 16.90 20.99
CA SER A 235 -6.77 16.10 21.98
C SER A 235 -7.46 14.90 21.31
N ILE A 236 -8.19 15.13 20.20
CA ILE A 236 -8.85 14.05 19.45
C ILE A 236 -7.81 13.10 18.86
N TYR A 237 -6.73 13.65 18.29
CA TYR A 237 -5.66 12.86 17.70
C TYR A 237 -5.00 11.93 18.73
N PHE A 238 -4.52 12.46 19.86
CA PHE A 238 -3.86 11.65 20.88
C PHE A 238 -4.80 10.69 21.59
N PHE A 239 -6.04 11.10 21.83
CA PHE A 239 -7.06 10.22 22.41
C PHE A 239 -7.35 9.02 21.50
N THR A 240 -7.54 9.27 20.21
CA THR A 240 -7.78 8.21 19.21
C THR A 240 -6.57 7.28 19.11
N LEU A 241 -5.36 7.84 19.04
CA LEU A 241 -4.12 7.08 18.94
C LEU A 241 -3.92 6.18 20.17
N TYR A 242 -4.15 6.74 21.38
CA TYR A 242 -4.03 6.01 22.64
C TYR A 242 -5.01 4.84 22.71
N ILE A 243 -6.30 5.07 22.45
CA ILE A 243 -7.32 4.01 22.51
C ILE A 243 -7.06 2.92 21.49
N SER A 244 -6.66 3.29 20.28
CA SER A 244 -6.49 2.33 19.18
C SER A 244 -5.19 1.53 19.22
N TRP A 245 -4.25 1.85 20.13
CA TRP A 245 -2.93 1.21 20.21
C TRP A 245 -2.59 0.73 21.62
N PRO A 246 -2.93 -0.53 21.99
CA PRO A 246 -2.74 -1.06 23.33
C PRO A 246 -1.32 -0.95 23.89
N PHE A 247 -0.30 -0.98 23.02
CA PHE A 247 1.10 -0.76 23.42
C PHE A 247 1.33 0.58 24.12
N LEU A 248 0.53 1.60 23.84
CA LEU A 248 0.65 2.93 24.46
C LEU A 248 0.02 3.01 25.87
N TRP A 249 -0.78 2.02 26.30
CA TRP A 249 -1.60 2.15 27.52
C TRP A 249 -0.79 2.20 28.81
N GLU A 250 0.36 1.52 28.88
CA GLU A 250 1.20 1.56 30.11
C GLU A 250 2.00 2.85 30.26
N SER A 251 2.59 3.34 29.16
CA SER A 251 3.50 4.50 29.18
C SER A 251 3.41 5.24 27.84
N PRO A 252 2.37 6.06 27.60
CA PRO A 252 2.06 6.59 26.27
C PRO A 252 3.23 7.28 25.58
N PHE A 253 3.89 8.22 26.25
CA PHE A 253 5.00 8.98 25.66
C PHE A 253 6.26 8.13 25.45
N LYS A 254 6.63 7.32 26.43
CA LYS A 254 7.81 6.46 26.36
C LYS A 254 7.64 5.41 25.26
N ASN A 255 6.49 4.76 25.23
CA ASN A 255 6.20 3.70 24.25
C ASN A 255 6.03 4.28 22.84
N PHE A 256 5.47 5.48 22.70
CA PHE A 256 5.41 6.16 21.40
C PHE A 256 6.81 6.52 20.88
N LEU A 257 7.67 7.11 21.73
CA LEU A 257 9.04 7.44 21.36
C LEU A 257 9.84 6.18 21.01
N TYR A 258 9.68 5.11 21.78
CA TYR A 258 10.30 3.82 21.51
C TYR A 258 9.86 3.28 20.13
N ALA A 259 8.55 3.26 19.84
CA ALA A 259 8.04 2.83 18.55
C ALA A 259 8.54 3.72 17.39
N PHE A 260 8.69 5.03 17.64
CA PHE A 260 9.23 5.96 16.63
C PHE A 260 10.69 5.63 16.30
N ILE A 261 11.54 5.42 17.30
CA ILE A 261 12.95 5.06 17.11
C ILE A 261 13.07 3.69 16.42
N GLU A 262 12.32 2.68 16.87
CA GLU A 262 12.33 1.35 16.27
C GLU A 262 11.85 1.36 14.80
N SER A 263 10.90 2.25 14.46
CA SER A 263 10.38 2.35 13.09
C SER A 263 11.42 2.86 12.08
N THR A 264 12.47 3.54 12.55
CA THR A 264 13.57 4.02 11.72
C THR A 264 14.71 3.01 11.61
N ASN A 265 14.77 2.02 12.53
CA ASN A 265 15.84 1.06 12.62
C ASN A 265 15.44 -0.29 12.00
N TYR A 266 16.38 -0.90 11.33
CA TYR A 266 16.21 -2.26 10.84
C TYR A 266 16.60 -3.25 11.95
N PRO A 267 15.84 -4.35 12.14
CA PRO A 267 16.21 -5.34 13.15
C PRO A 267 17.57 -5.96 12.82
N SER A 268 18.59 -5.68 13.63
CA SER A 268 19.98 -6.14 13.42
C SER A 268 20.14 -7.67 13.44
N TRP A 269 19.15 -8.39 14.01
CA TRP A 269 19.11 -9.86 14.03
C TRP A 269 18.66 -10.50 12.72
N TRP A 270 18.14 -9.72 11.75
CA TRP A 270 17.66 -10.25 10.48
C TRP A 270 18.72 -10.08 9.38
N ASP A 271 19.49 -11.11 9.11
CA ASP A 271 20.51 -11.17 8.02
C ASP A 271 19.85 -11.28 6.63
N PHE A 272 19.05 -10.27 6.28
CA PHE A 272 18.37 -10.17 5.00
C PHE A 272 18.96 -9.04 4.16
N LYS A 273 19.30 -9.33 2.90
CA LYS A 273 19.74 -8.31 1.94
C LYS A 273 18.73 -8.19 0.81
N THR A 274 18.46 -6.97 0.40
CA THR A 274 17.58 -6.70 -0.74
C THR A 274 18.40 -6.60 -2.03
N LEU A 275 17.90 -7.23 -3.10
CA LEU A 275 18.50 -7.10 -4.43
C LEU A 275 18.14 -5.74 -5.03
N PHE A 276 19.13 -4.94 -5.38
CA PHE A 276 18.96 -3.64 -6.01
C PHE A 276 20.07 -3.37 -7.02
N LEU A 277 19.72 -3.17 -8.29
CA LEU A 277 20.64 -2.98 -9.42
C LEU A 277 21.74 -4.07 -9.51
N GLY A 278 21.34 -5.33 -9.29
CA GLY A 278 22.23 -6.49 -9.35
C GLY A 278 23.07 -6.73 -8.09
N ASN A 279 23.04 -5.82 -7.13
CA ASN A 279 23.75 -5.92 -5.86
C ASN A 279 22.81 -6.25 -4.70
N TYR A 280 23.29 -7.05 -3.75
CA TYR A 280 22.57 -7.32 -2.51
C TYR A 280 22.99 -6.32 -1.43
N LEU A 281 22.10 -5.37 -1.12
CA LEU A 281 22.32 -4.29 -0.17
C LEU A 281 21.68 -4.60 1.17
N ASN A 282 22.32 -4.16 2.25
CA ASN A 282 21.63 -4.11 3.55
C ASN A 282 20.53 -3.06 3.49
N PRO A 283 19.33 -3.36 4.01
CA PRO A 283 18.19 -2.42 3.98
C PRO A 283 18.43 -1.07 4.69
N GLU A 284 19.45 -1.00 5.57
CA GLU A 284 19.90 0.23 6.24
C GLU A 284 20.74 1.16 5.33
N PHE A 285 21.38 0.61 4.29
CA PHE A 285 22.30 1.34 3.41
C PHE A 285 21.75 1.44 1.99
N ILE A 286 20.47 1.75 1.88
CA ILE A 286 19.80 1.90 0.59
C ILE A 286 20.06 3.30 0.03
N PRO A 287 20.45 3.43 -1.27
CA PRO A 287 20.72 4.74 -1.86
C PRO A 287 19.45 5.60 -1.93
N TRP A 288 19.59 6.93 -1.81
CA TRP A 288 18.50 7.90 -1.83
C TRP A 288 17.59 7.78 -3.05
N TYR A 289 18.10 7.30 -4.18
CA TYR A 289 17.35 7.12 -5.43
C TYR A 289 16.56 5.80 -5.51
N TYR A 290 16.58 4.97 -4.46
CA TYR A 290 15.87 3.68 -4.42
C TYR A 290 14.39 3.82 -4.73
N PHE A 291 13.71 4.74 -4.05
CA PHE A 291 12.29 5.02 -4.30
C PHE A 291 12.05 5.44 -5.75
N PHE A 292 12.83 6.37 -6.26
CA PHE A 292 12.66 6.91 -7.61
C PHE A 292 12.82 5.81 -8.67
N LEU A 293 13.85 4.97 -8.56
CA LEU A 293 14.08 3.89 -9.51
C LEU A 293 12.90 2.90 -9.52
N TRP A 294 12.45 2.46 -8.36
CA TRP A 294 11.31 1.56 -8.25
C TRP A 294 10.02 2.19 -8.75
N PHE A 295 9.74 3.42 -8.37
CA PHE A 295 8.57 4.16 -8.81
C PHE A 295 8.54 4.33 -10.32
N PHE A 296 9.65 4.79 -10.92
CA PHE A 296 9.77 4.95 -12.38
C PHE A 296 9.66 3.63 -13.13
N SER A 297 10.17 2.55 -12.55
CA SER A 297 10.18 1.23 -13.20
C SER A 297 8.84 0.51 -13.15
N THR A 298 8.02 0.79 -12.15
CA THR A 298 6.79 0.02 -11.86
C THR A 298 5.49 0.80 -11.97
N THR A 299 5.57 2.07 -12.35
CA THR A 299 4.40 2.89 -12.71
C THR A 299 4.14 2.79 -14.22
N PRO A 300 2.89 2.62 -14.67
CA PRO A 300 2.56 2.66 -16.10
C PRO A 300 3.07 3.92 -16.77
N THR A 301 3.64 3.76 -17.97
CA THR A 301 4.51 4.79 -18.59
C THR A 301 3.80 6.13 -18.76
N PHE A 302 2.59 6.10 -19.31
CA PHE A 302 1.87 7.36 -19.54
C PHE A 302 1.39 8.01 -18.24
N PHE A 303 1.01 7.22 -17.23
CA PHE A 303 0.69 7.74 -15.89
C PHE A 303 1.90 8.44 -15.26
N LEU A 304 3.09 7.87 -15.45
CA LEU A 304 4.33 8.49 -14.99
C LEU A 304 4.58 9.84 -15.69
N ILE A 305 4.40 9.92 -17.02
CA ILE A 305 4.52 11.17 -17.78
C ILE A 305 3.54 12.23 -17.27
N LEU A 306 2.28 11.84 -17.01
CA LEU A 306 1.27 12.75 -16.45
C LEU A 306 1.72 13.34 -15.11
N ILE A 307 2.26 12.49 -14.23
CA ILE A 307 2.72 12.90 -12.90
C ILE A 307 3.90 13.88 -13.01
N ILE A 308 4.90 13.56 -13.83
CA ILE A 308 6.09 14.40 -14.02
C ILE A 308 5.69 15.77 -14.59
N CYS A 309 4.88 15.78 -15.66
CA CYS A 309 4.40 17.04 -16.27
C CYS A 309 3.56 17.86 -15.29
N GLY A 310 2.72 17.20 -14.49
CA GLY A 310 1.90 17.87 -13.48
C GLY A 310 2.71 18.47 -12.34
N LEU A 311 3.72 17.76 -11.85
CA LEU A 311 4.69 18.29 -10.88
C LEU A 311 5.45 19.48 -11.45
N PHE A 312 5.89 19.41 -12.70
CA PHE A 312 6.56 20.54 -13.37
C PHE A 312 5.67 21.79 -13.43
N ILE A 313 4.39 21.64 -13.83
CA ILE A 313 3.43 22.76 -13.85
C ILE A 313 3.22 23.33 -12.44
N PHE A 314 3.11 22.45 -11.44
CA PHE A 314 2.98 22.90 -10.05
C PHE A 314 4.22 23.68 -9.61
N LEU A 315 5.42 23.13 -9.78
CA LEU A 315 6.67 23.79 -9.38
C LEU A 315 6.87 25.12 -10.09
N LYS A 316 6.61 25.20 -11.41
CA LYS A 316 6.64 26.46 -12.17
C LYS A 316 5.70 27.49 -11.56
N SER A 317 4.45 27.09 -11.28
CA SER A 317 3.44 27.99 -10.69
C SER A 317 3.84 28.47 -9.30
N PHE A 318 4.39 27.56 -8.49
CA PHE A 318 4.87 27.86 -7.14
C PHE A 318 6.07 28.81 -7.15
N LEU A 319 7.07 28.56 -8.00
CA LEU A 319 8.25 29.42 -8.16
C LEU A 319 7.86 30.85 -8.61
N ILE A 320 6.92 30.99 -9.55
CA ILE A 320 6.43 32.30 -9.96
C ILE A 320 5.80 33.06 -8.78
N ILE A 321 5.03 32.38 -7.92
CA ILE A 321 4.46 33.00 -6.73
C ILE A 321 5.55 33.42 -5.76
N PHE A 322 6.50 32.53 -5.51
CA PHE A 322 7.59 32.74 -4.57
C PHE A 322 8.54 33.87 -4.99
N LEU A 323 8.87 33.96 -6.28
CA LEU A 323 9.75 35.01 -6.82
C LEU A 323 9.06 36.38 -6.97
N ASN A 324 7.72 36.42 -7.11
CA ASN A 324 6.94 37.65 -7.23
C ASN A 324 6.43 38.17 -5.88
N ILE A 325 7.06 37.80 -4.76
CA ILE A 325 6.78 38.40 -3.45
C ILE A 325 7.39 39.78 -3.40
N ASN A 326 6.58 40.83 -3.74
CA ASN A 326 6.98 42.22 -3.57
C ASN A 326 6.85 42.63 -2.10
N SER A 327 7.69 43.58 -1.68
CA SER A 327 7.73 44.14 -0.32
C SER A 327 6.39 44.75 0.17
N GLN A 328 5.46 45.02 -0.72
CA GLN A 328 4.11 45.50 -0.41
C GLN A 328 3.06 44.37 -0.33
N SER A 329 3.29 43.22 -0.91
CA SER A 329 2.41 42.05 -0.74
C SER A 329 2.83 41.28 0.49
N LYS A 330 2.02 41.28 1.53
CA LYS A 330 2.21 40.39 2.70
C LYS A 330 2.52 38.99 2.20
N TYR A 331 3.54 38.35 2.78
CA TYR A 331 4.07 37.02 2.49
C TYR A 331 2.95 35.99 2.24
N LEU A 332 2.55 35.79 0.99
CA LEU A 332 1.51 34.86 0.59
C LEU A 332 2.16 33.66 -0.10
N LEU A 333 2.26 32.53 0.62
CA LEU A 333 2.70 31.25 0.04
C LEU A 333 1.72 30.74 -1.02
N TRP A 334 0.49 31.27 -1.05
CA TRP A 334 -0.57 30.95 -2.01
C TRP A 334 -1.55 32.12 -2.18
N LYS A 335 -2.17 32.22 -3.35
CA LYS A 335 -3.14 33.29 -3.67
C LYS A 335 -4.60 32.87 -3.43
N ASN A 336 -4.88 31.55 -3.42
CA ASN A 336 -6.23 31.02 -3.25
C ASN A 336 -6.20 29.60 -2.67
N ASN A 337 -7.38 29.08 -2.29
CA ASN A 337 -7.51 27.77 -1.70
C ASN A 337 -7.02 26.61 -2.59
N VAL A 338 -7.09 26.75 -3.92
CA VAL A 338 -6.60 25.72 -4.85
C VAL A 338 -5.09 25.58 -4.74
N GLN A 339 -4.37 26.72 -4.76
CA GLN A 339 -2.91 26.73 -4.60
C GLN A 339 -2.48 26.28 -3.21
N MET A 340 -3.22 26.67 -2.16
CA MET A 340 -2.99 26.15 -0.81
C MET A 340 -3.12 24.62 -0.77
N ASN A 341 -4.17 24.07 -1.36
CA ASN A 341 -4.37 22.62 -1.41
C ASN A 341 -3.22 21.92 -2.18
N GLU A 342 -2.80 22.49 -3.31
CA GLU A 342 -1.68 21.94 -4.09
C GLU A 342 -0.36 21.95 -3.30
N LEU A 343 -0.09 23.03 -2.57
CA LEU A 343 1.10 23.11 -1.71
C LEU A 343 1.01 22.12 -0.54
N TYR A 344 -0.18 21.94 0.04
CA TYR A 344 -0.42 20.92 1.06
C TYR A 344 -0.18 19.50 0.50
N PHE A 345 -0.67 19.19 -0.69
CA PHE A 345 -0.41 17.90 -1.36
C PHE A 345 1.08 17.71 -1.62
N PHE A 346 1.76 18.74 -2.10
CA PHE A 346 3.21 18.68 -2.31
C PHE A 346 3.96 18.45 -1.00
N ALA A 347 3.58 19.12 0.08
CA ALA A 347 4.15 18.90 1.40
C ALA A 347 3.88 17.46 1.91
N CYS A 348 2.67 16.92 1.69
CA CYS A 348 2.34 15.54 2.01
C CYS A 348 3.16 14.50 1.22
N PHE A 349 3.66 14.84 0.04
CA PHE A 349 4.58 14.02 -0.73
C PHE A 349 6.02 14.23 -0.29
N PHE A 350 6.47 15.48 -0.25
CA PHE A 350 7.88 15.82 -0.08
C PHE A 350 8.38 15.58 1.35
N VAL A 351 7.61 15.98 2.37
CA VAL A 351 8.05 15.91 3.77
C VAL A 351 8.34 14.48 4.23
N PRO A 352 7.43 13.49 4.09
CA PRO A 352 7.75 12.13 4.49
C PRO A 352 8.87 11.51 3.63
N LEU A 353 8.94 11.78 2.33
CA LEU A 353 10.02 11.29 1.48
C LEU A 353 11.37 11.87 1.90
N PHE A 354 11.42 13.17 2.21
CA PHE A 354 12.63 13.83 2.73
C PHE A 354 13.11 13.17 4.02
N PHE A 355 12.22 12.92 4.99
CA PHE A 355 12.59 12.25 6.23
C PHE A 355 13.04 10.80 6.01
N VAL A 356 12.38 10.04 5.15
CA VAL A 356 12.81 8.67 4.80
C VAL A 356 14.23 8.66 4.24
N ILE A 357 14.58 9.61 3.38
CA ILE A 357 15.92 9.70 2.77
C ILE A 357 16.95 10.19 3.81
N THR A 358 16.66 11.25 4.56
CA THR A 358 17.62 11.86 5.50
C THR A 358 17.88 11.03 6.75
N LEU A 359 16.87 10.28 7.21
CA LEU A 359 17.00 9.36 8.35
C LEU A 359 17.48 7.96 7.94
N ASN A 360 17.80 7.74 6.66
CA ASN A 360 18.18 6.43 6.12
C ASN A 360 17.21 5.32 6.54
N SER A 361 15.90 5.62 6.48
CA SER A 361 14.87 4.67 6.90
C SER A 361 14.94 3.40 6.06
N THR A 362 14.80 2.26 6.72
CA THR A 362 14.89 0.94 6.11
C THR A 362 13.84 0.72 5.02
N LEU A 363 14.29 0.47 3.80
CA LEU A 363 13.44 0.12 2.66
C LEU A 363 13.88 -1.21 2.03
N TYR A 364 12.94 -2.05 1.69
CA TYR A 364 13.17 -3.33 1.01
C TYR A 364 11.92 -3.77 0.26
N ASN A 365 12.07 -4.74 -0.65
CA ASN A 365 10.97 -5.32 -1.39
C ASN A 365 10.13 -4.28 -2.15
N GLY A 366 10.80 -3.55 -3.03
CA GLY A 366 10.16 -2.50 -3.82
C GLY A 366 9.94 -1.21 -3.02
N TRP A 367 9.03 -0.39 -3.50
CA TRP A 367 8.67 0.87 -2.87
C TRP A 367 7.36 0.81 -2.07
N ARG A 368 6.97 -0.39 -1.63
CA ARG A 368 5.68 -0.63 -0.96
C ARG A 368 5.45 0.24 0.28
N HIS A 369 6.50 0.48 1.07
CA HIS A 369 6.44 1.34 2.25
C HIS A 369 6.02 2.79 1.93
N LEU A 370 6.19 3.22 0.68
CA LEU A 370 5.89 4.57 0.17
C LEU A 370 4.69 4.59 -0.79
N PHE A 371 3.90 3.52 -0.88
CA PHE A 371 2.69 3.47 -1.70
C PHE A 371 1.71 4.59 -1.38
N PHE A 372 1.65 5.06 -0.14
CA PHE A 372 0.79 6.17 0.28
C PHE A 372 1.09 7.51 -0.41
N LEU A 373 2.27 7.66 -1.02
CA LEU A 373 2.62 8.83 -1.81
C LEU A 373 1.95 8.83 -3.20
N TYR A 374 1.57 7.65 -3.68
CA TYR A 374 1.07 7.50 -5.05
C TYR A 374 -0.24 8.25 -5.34
N PRO A 375 -1.28 8.18 -4.49
CA PRO A 375 -2.49 8.98 -4.68
C PRO A 375 -2.22 10.48 -4.73
N ILE A 376 -1.25 10.96 -3.97
CA ILE A 376 -0.84 12.36 -3.95
C ILE A 376 -0.18 12.74 -5.29
N LEU A 377 0.69 11.87 -5.80
CA LEU A 377 1.32 12.06 -7.12
C LEU A 377 0.30 12.06 -8.25
N ILE A 378 -0.74 11.22 -8.18
CA ILE A 378 -1.85 11.21 -9.15
C ILE A 378 -2.56 12.57 -9.19
N LEU A 379 -2.72 13.28 -8.07
CA LEU A 379 -3.32 14.63 -8.06
C LEU A 379 -2.57 15.60 -8.98
N PHE A 380 -1.23 15.52 -9.01
CA PHE A 380 -0.42 16.31 -9.95
C PHE A 380 -0.61 15.85 -11.39
N GLY A 381 -0.68 14.54 -11.64
CA GLY A 381 -1.02 14.01 -12.97
C GLY A 381 -2.37 14.52 -13.48
N LEU A 382 -3.38 14.57 -12.60
CA LEU A 382 -4.69 15.12 -12.92
C LEU A 382 -4.65 16.63 -13.16
N LYS A 383 -3.76 17.36 -12.48
CA LYS A 383 -3.51 18.79 -12.77
C LYS A 383 -3.01 18.98 -14.20
N PHE A 384 -2.10 18.12 -14.69
CA PHE A 384 -1.66 18.16 -16.08
C PHE A 384 -2.79 17.86 -17.05
N ILE A 385 -3.60 16.84 -16.81
CA ILE A 385 -4.78 16.52 -17.64
C ILE A 385 -5.73 17.73 -17.70
N PHE A 386 -5.99 18.36 -16.56
CA PHE A 386 -6.83 19.54 -16.48
C PHE A 386 -6.23 20.74 -17.23
N PHE A 387 -4.92 20.92 -17.18
CA PHE A 387 -4.19 21.92 -17.95
C PHE A 387 -4.32 21.69 -19.46
N VAL A 388 -4.11 20.44 -19.92
CA VAL A 388 -4.26 20.07 -21.33
C VAL A 388 -5.69 20.31 -21.79
N TYR A 389 -6.68 19.89 -21.01
CA TYR A 389 -8.10 20.13 -21.31
C TYR A 389 -8.43 21.60 -21.50
N LYS A 390 -7.84 22.51 -20.69
CA LYS A 390 -8.11 23.95 -20.77
C LYS A 390 -7.37 24.67 -21.88
N ASN A 391 -6.16 24.24 -22.21
CA ASN A 391 -5.25 25.00 -23.08
C ASN A 391 -5.05 24.41 -24.47
N PHE A 392 -5.34 23.11 -24.65
CA PHE A 392 -5.19 22.42 -25.92
C PHE A 392 -6.59 22.12 -26.46
N GLY A 393 -6.97 22.76 -27.56
CA GLY A 393 -8.22 22.49 -28.29
C GLY A 393 -8.05 21.46 -29.40
N GLY A 394 -9.16 20.95 -29.94
CA GLY A 394 -9.22 20.18 -31.17
C GLY A 394 -8.30 18.96 -31.21
N ARG A 395 -7.47 18.88 -32.27
CA ARG A 395 -6.60 17.70 -32.53
C ARG A 395 -5.63 17.36 -31.41
N GLY A 396 -5.04 18.35 -30.74
CA GLY A 396 -4.08 18.13 -29.65
C GLY A 396 -4.70 17.39 -28.46
N PHE A 397 -5.91 17.82 -28.03
CA PHE A 397 -6.65 17.15 -26.98
C PHE A 397 -7.10 15.72 -27.37
N THR A 398 -7.48 15.51 -28.64
CA THR A 398 -7.86 14.18 -29.15
C THR A 398 -6.68 13.21 -29.09
N VAL A 399 -5.50 13.61 -29.56
CA VAL A 399 -4.29 12.78 -29.51
C VAL A 399 -3.92 12.45 -28.07
N PHE A 400 -3.92 13.45 -27.18
CA PHE A 400 -3.65 13.25 -25.76
C PHE A 400 -4.62 12.26 -25.09
N SER A 401 -5.91 12.43 -25.36
CA SER A 401 -6.95 11.52 -24.84
C SER A 401 -6.81 10.11 -25.40
N GLY A 402 -6.43 9.99 -26.67
CA GLY A 402 -6.12 8.70 -27.31
C GLY A 402 -4.97 7.96 -26.60
N LEU A 403 -3.86 8.65 -26.30
CA LEU A 403 -2.74 8.07 -25.58
C LEU A 403 -3.13 7.62 -24.16
N LEU A 404 -3.97 8.42 -23.47
CA LEU A 404 -4.47 8.07 -22.15
C LEU A 404 -5.36 6.81 -22.18
N ILE A 405 -6.25 6.72 -23.17
CA ILE A 405 -7.11 5.55 -23.38
C ILE A 405 -6.27 4.30 -23.70
N ILE A 406 -5.24 4.44 -24.53
CA ILE A 406 -4.31 3.35 -24.84
C ILE A 406 -3.61 2.85 -23.55
N GLU A 407 -3.10 3.75 -22.70
CA GLU A 407 -2.46 3.33 -21.44
C GLU A 407 -3.44 2.64 -20.50
N ILE A 408 -4.67 3.17 -20.35
CA ILE A 408 -5.75 2.54 -19.58
C ILE A 408 -6.01 1.12 -20.09
N PHE A 409 -6.12 0.96 -21.42
CA PHE A 409 -6.33 -0.35 -22.04
C PHE A 409 -5.16 -1.30 -21.80
N LEU A 410 -3.91 -0.85 -22.00
CA LEU A 410 -2.71 -1.67 -21.79
C LEU A 410 -2.56 -2.10 -20.32
N SER A 411 -2.81 -1.19 -19.37
CA SER A 411 -2.77 -1.48 -17.94
C SER A 411 -3.86 -2.49 -17.56
N THR A 412 -5.08 -2.31 -18.06
CA THR A 412 -6.19 -3.25 -17.86
C THR A 412 -5.86 -4.63 -18.43
N LEU A 413 -5.35 -4.67 -19.66
CA LEU A 413 -4.95 -5.92 -20.34
C LEU A 413 -3.87 -6.66 -19.55
N PHE A 414 -2.86 -5.92 -19.01
CA PHE A 414 -1.85 -6.51 -18.16
C PHE A 414 -2.46 -7.08 -16.88
N ILE A 415 -3.32 -6.31 -16.18
CA ILE A 415 -3.97 -6.75 -14.92
C ILE A 415 -4.75 -8.03 -15.16
N VAL A 416 -5.53 -8.12 -16.24
CA VAL A 416 -6.34 -9.30 -16.56
C VAL A 416 -5.45 -10.50 -16.91
N LYS A 417 -4.46 -10.32 -17.79
CA LYS A 417 -3.58 -11.42 -18.25
C LYS A 417 -2.64 -11.95 -17.20
N SER A 418 -2.23 -11.10 -16.25
CA SER A 418 -1.28 -11.48 -15.20
C SER A 418 -1.96 -11.84 -13.87
N HIS A 419 -3.28 -11.84 -13.82
CA HIS A 419 -4.01 -12.20 -12.60
C HIS A 419 -3.68 -13.62 -12.12
N PRO A 420 -3.41 -13.80 -10.82
CA PRO A 420 -3.35 -12.85 -9.70
C PRO A 420 -1.93 -12.31 -9.39
N VAL A 421 -1.02 -12.29 -10.36
CA VAL A 421 0.43 -12.01 -10.21
C VAL A 421 0.81 -10.60 -10.68
N GLN A 422 -0.10 -9.62 -10.56
CA GLN A 422 0.13 -8.25 -11.05
C GLN A 422 1.25 -7.52 -10.33
N ASN A 423 1.64 -7.97 -9.14
CA ASN A 423 2.76 -7.43 -8.37
C ASN A 423 4.10 -7.44 -9.12
N VAL A 424 4.26 -8.32 -10.12
CA VAL A 424 5.50 -8.43 -10.91
C VAL A 424 5.61 -7.42 -12.06
N TYR A 425 4.70 -6.46 -12.14
CA TYR A 425 4.67 -5.46 -13.20
C TYR A 425 5.92 -4.59 -13.23
N PHE A 426 6.49 -4.46 -14.43
CA PHE A 426 7.44 -3.42 -14.82
C PHE A 426 6.95 -2.79 -16.13
N ASN A 427 7.11 -1.47 -16.26
CA ASN A 427 6.67 -0.76 -17.45
C ASN A 427 7.52 -1.09 -18.69
N HIS A 428 7.01 -0.76 -19.86
CA HIS A 428 7.62 -1.14 -21.13
C HIS A 428 9.03 -0.53 -21.34
N ILE A 429 9.29 0.65 -20.79
CA ILE A 429 10.58 1.35 -20.96
C ILE A 429 11.66 0.66 -20.13
N THR A 430 11.38 0.34 -18.88
CA THR A 430 12.40 -0.15 -17.95
C THR A 430 12.59 -1.67 -17.99
N LYS A 431 11.54 -2.40 -18.37
CA LYS A 431 11.56 -3.86 -18.43
C LYS A 431 12.77 -4.47 -19.16
N PRO A 432 13.22 -3.98 -20.34
CA PRO A 432 14.38 -4.55 -21.02
C PRO A 432 15.69 -4.44 -20.22
N PHE A 433 15.80 -3.41 -19.36
CA PHE A 433 17.03 -3.09 -18.63
C PHE A 433 17.09 -3.69 -17.23
N ILE A 434 15.95 -4.13 -16.69
CA ILE A 434 15.85 -4.53 -15.26
C ILE A 434 16.06 -6.04 -15.07
N ASN A 435 16.23 -6.81 -16.14
CA ASN A 435 16.35 -8.27 -16.04
C ASN A 435 17.42 -8.67 -15.02
N ARG A 436 17.01 -9.33 -13.93
CA ARG A 436 17.84 -9.77 -12.79
C ARG A 436 18.50 -8.64 -11.96
N LEU A 437 18.20 -7.38 -12.24
CA LEU A 437 18.72 -6.24 -11.46
C LEU A 437 17.84 -5.95 -10.24
N LEU A 438 16.56 -6.26 -10.32
CA LEU A 438 15.57 -6.09 -9.25
C LEU A 438 14.81 -7.40 -9.03
N PRO A 439 14.30 -7.68 -7.81
CA PRO A 439 13.46 -8.84 -7.55
C PRO A 439 12.10 -8.68 -8.20
N TYR A 440 11.65 -9.72 -8.92
CA TYR A 440 10.34 -9.71 -9.57
C TYR A 440 9.22 -10.04 -8.60
N ASP A 441 9.28 -11.20 -7.97
CA ASP A 441 8.23 -11.71 -7.10
C ASP A 441 8.75 -11.98 -5.68
N TYR A 442 9.07 -10.89 -4.98
CA TYR A 442 9.58 -10.95 -3.60
C TYR A 442 8.54 -11.42 -2.57
N TRP A 443 7.26 -11.42 -2.92
CA TRP A 443 6.19 -11.89 -2.04
C TRP A 443 5.60 -13.24 -2.43
N GLY A 444 6.11 -13.86 -3.49
CA GLY A 444 5.65 -15.16 -3.94
C GLY A 444 4.22 -15.15 -4.45
N SER A 445 3.79 -14.04 -5.07
CA SER A 445 2.43 -13.92 -5.64
C SER A 445 2.14 -14.97 -6.72
N GLY A 446 3.17 -15.41 -7.46
CA GLY A 446 3.09 -16.47 -8.46
C GLY A 446 3.13 -17.89 -7.90
N ASN A 447 3.44 -18.06 -6.62
CA ASN A 447 3.63 -19.39 -6.02
C ASN A 447 2.36 -20.25 -6.14
N LYS A 448 1.20 -19.69 -5.78
CA LYS A 448 -0.08 -20.39 -5.86
C LYS A 448 -0.38 -20.86 -7.28
N VAL A 449 -0.26 -19.98 -8.27
CA VAL A 449 -0.52 -20.30 -9.69
C VAL A 449 0.36 -21.45 -10.17
N THR A 450 1.62 -21.49 -9.74
CA THR A 450 2.57 -22.53 -10.15
C THR A 450 2.29 -23.87 -9.46
N ILE A 451 1.91 -23.84 -8.18
CA ILE A 451 1.54 -25.06 -7.43
C ILE A 451 0.17 -25.57 -7.88
N ASP A 452 -0.80 -24.70 -8.18
CA ASP A 452 -2.09 -25.12 -8.75
C ASP A 452 -1.89 -25.90 -10.06
N LYS A 453 -0.98 -25.44 -10.91
CA LYS A 453 -0.62 -26.15 -12.15
C LYS A 453 0.04 -27.50 -11.87
N LEU A 454 0.89 -27.60 -10.85
CA LEU A 454 1.47 -28.90 -10.43
C LEU A 454 0.40 -29.85 -9.95
N LEU A 455 -0.54 -29.40 -9.10
CA LEU A 455 -1.65 -30.21 -8.57
C LEU A 455 -2.59 -30.73 -9.66
N GLN A 456 -2.72 -29.98 -10.78
CA GLN A 456 -3.50 -30.40 -11.96
C GLN A 456 -2.78 -31.42 -12.83
N LEU A 457 -1.44 -31.33 -12.92
CA LEU A 457 -0.63 -32.21 -13.78
C LEU A 457 -0.23 -33.53 -13.09
N ASP A 458 -0.13 -33.54 -11.78
CA ASP A 458 0.23 -34.72 -11.00
C ASP A 458 -0.93 -35.15 -10.10
N ASN A 459 -1.48 -36.32 -10.36
CA ASN A 459 -2.60 -36.89 -9.61
C ASN A 459 -2.16 -37.75 -8.42
N ALA A 460 -0.86 -37.76 -8.05
CA ALA A 460 -0.35 -38.55 -6.92
C ALA A 460 -1.04 -38.12 -5.62
N GLN A 461 -1.27 -39.10 -4.75
CA GLN A 461 -1.85 -38.87 -3.40
C GLN A 461 -0.93 -38.02 -2.50
N LYS A 462 0.37 -38.05 -2.74
CA LYS A 462 1.39 -37.27 -2.03
C LYS A 462 2.39 -36.73 -3.05
N ILE A 463 2.56 -35.40 -3.03
CA ILE A 463 3.48 -34.69 -3.89
C ILE A 463 4.53 -34.04 -2.99
N LYS A 464 5.76 -34.57 -3.01
CA LYS A 464 6.87 -34.10 -2.19
C LYS A 464 7.59 -32.95 -2.90
N ILE A 465 7.55 -31.76 -2.32
CA ILE A 465 8.12 -30.55 -2.90
C ILE A 465 9.05 -29.84 -1.92
N SER A 466 10.23 -29.46 -2.39
CA SER A 466 11.18 -28.62 -1.67
C SER A 466 11.35 -27.27 -2.35
N SER A 467 11.80 -26.25 -1.61
CA SER A 467 12.09 -24.93 -2.16
C SER A 467 13.58 -24.74 -2.48
N SER A 468 13.87 -24.06 -3.58
CA SER A 468 15.22 -23.63 -3.98
C SER A 468 15.34 -22.10 -4.08
N SER A 469 14.58 -21.37 -3.27
CA SER A 469 14.58 -19.93 -3.16
C SER A 469 14.12 -19.49 -1.77
N TYR A 470 14.31 -18.21 -1.44
CA TYR A 470 13.83 -17.62 -0.20
C TYR A 470 12.32 -17.37 -0.30
N THR A 471 11.53 -18.45 -0.23
CA THR A 471 10.08 -18.42 -0.26
C THR A 471 9.48 -19.44 0.69
N ASN A 472 8.39 -19.09 1.34
CA ASN A 472 7.75 -19.94 2.33
C ASN A 472 6.55 -20.70 1.74
N LEU A 473 6.79 -21.91 1.24
CA LEU A 473 5.73 -22.78 0.74
C LEU A 473 4.82 -23.33 1.85
N PHE A 474 5.27 -23.39 3.12
CA PHE A 474 4.42 -23.77 4.24
C PHE A 474 3.28 -22.77 4.47
N THR A 475 3.56 -21.48 4.29
CA THR A 475 2.52 -20.44 4.37
C THR A 475 1.52 -20.60 3.23
N LEU A 476 2.00 -20.85 2.02
CA LEU A 476 1.14 -21.10 0.85
C LEU A 476 0.18 -22.26 1.08
N LYS A 477 0.64 -23.36 1.72
CA LYS A 477 -0.19 -24.55 2.00
C LYS A 477 -1.49 -24.20 2.74
N LYS A 478 -1.51 -23.11 3.53
CA LYS A 478 -2.66 -22.68 4.33
C LYS A 478 -3.85 -22.17 3.52
N ILE A 479 -3.65 -21.79 2.24
CA ILE A 479 -4.75 -21.29 1.38
C ILE A 479 -5.53 -22.40 0.69
N TYR A 480 -4.99 -23.63 0.66
CA TYR A 480 -5.62 -24.77 0.00
C TYR A 480 -6.74 -25.39 0.84
N ASN A 481 -7.68 -26.02 0.14
CA ASN A 481 -8.67 -26.90 0.76
C ASN A 481 -7.99 -28.15 1.37
N GLU A 482 -8.67 -28.89 2.21
CA GLU A 482 -8.07 -30.02 2.94
C GLU A 482 -7.60 -31.15 1.99
N SER A 483 -8.28 -31.36 0.83
CA SER A 483 -7.85 -32.39 -0.13
C SER A 483 -6.50 -32.05 -0.76
N ASP A 484 -6.33 -30.84 -1.30
CA ASP A 484 -5.07 -30.41 -1.92
C ASP A 484 -3.97 -30.20 -0.88
N LYS A 485 -4.32 -29.66 0.30
CA LYS A 485 -3.42 -29.47 1.43
C LYS A 485 -2.82 -30.82 1.89
N ASN A 486 -3.60 -31.90 1.90
CA ASN A 486 -3.14 -33.22 2.27
C ASN A 486 -2.27 -33.90 1.21
N ARG A 487 -2.43 -33.53 -0.05
CA ARG A 487 -1.55 -33.99 -1.14
C ARG A 487 -0.17 -33.33 -1.11
N LEU A 488 -0.04 -32.09 -0.64
CA LEU A 488 1.22 -31.36 -0.61
C LEU A 488 2.06 -31.72 0.62
N VAL A 489 3.19 -32.38 0.40
CA VAL A 489 4.22 -32.65 1.41
C VAL A 489 5.38 -31.71 1.17
N ILE A 490 5.40 -30.59 1.93
CA ILE A 490 6.42 -29.56 1.78
C ILE A 490 7.58 -29.87 2.71
N SER A 491 8.80 -29.91 2.17
CA SER A 491 10.04 -30.09 2.91
C SER A 491 10.88 -28.82 2.90
N GLY A 492 11.83 -28.73 3.83
CA GLY A 492 12.77 -27.63 3.92
C GLY A 492 13.73 -27.54 2.72
N THR A 493 14.45 -26.45 2.60
CA THR A 493 15.45 -26.22 1.53
C THR A 493 16.65 -27.20 1.60
N SER A 494 16.89 -27.84 2.75
CA SER A 494 17.91 -28.87 2.99
C SER A 494 17.52 -30.24 2.47
N ASP A 495 16.22 -30.55 2.37
CA ASP A 495 15.71 -31.91 2.19
C ASP A 495 15.36 -32.24 0.72
N LYS A 496 16.13 -31.69 -0.23
CA LYS A 496 15.85 -31.82 -1.68
C LYS A 496 16.00 -33.27 -2.19
N GLU A 497 16.81 -34.09 -1.55
CA GLU A 497 17.04 -35.48 -1.96
C GLU A 497 15.76 -36.32 -1.85
N PHE A 498 14.89 -36.02 -0.90
CA PHE A 498 13.62 -36.68 -0.65
C PHE A 498 12.44 -36.06 -1.42
N ALA A 499 12.67 -34.97 -2.16
CA ALA A 499 11.64 -34.31 -2.93
C ALA A 499 11.51 -34.91 -4.35
N ASP A 500 10.28 -34.96 -4.85
CA ASP A 500 9.98 -35.32 -6.23
C ASP A 500 10.07 -34.08 -7.13
N TYR A 501 9.82 -32.92 -6.51
CA TYR A 501 9.79 -31.61 -7.16
C TYR A 501 10.57 -30.56 -6.38
N ILE A 502 11.24 -29.66 -7.10
CA ILE A 502 11.92 -28.49 -6.52
C ILE A 502 11.32 -27.22 -7.12
N PHE A 503 10.83 -26.35 -6.26
CA PHE A 503 10.25 -25.05 -6.62
C PHE A 503 11.25 -23.92 -6.45
N THR A 504 11.24 -22.93 -7.35
CA THR A 504 11.96 -21.66 -7.20
C THR A 504 11.16 -20.50 -7.75
N ASN A 505 11.19 -19.36 -7.03
CA ASN A 505 10.73 -18.05 -7.54
C ASN A 505 11.90 -17.08 -7.79
N TYR A 506 13.13 -17.58 -7.82
CA TYR A 506 14.36 -16.82 -8.06
C TYR A 506 14.59 -15.66 -7.09
N TYR A 507 13.94 -15.68 -5.93
CA TYR A 507 14.14 -14.67 -4.90
C TYR A 507 15.10 -15.23 -3.82
N TYR A 508 16.16 -14.48 -3.53
CA TYR A 508 17.22 -14.89 -2.60
C TYR A 508 17.52 -13.75 -1.63
N GLU A 509 18.01 -14.09 -0.43
CA GLU A 509 18.32 -13.11 0.62
C GLU A 509 19.75 -12.56 0.55
N ARG A 510 20.66 -13.16 -0.26
CA ARG A 510 22.06 -12.76 -0.36
C ARG A 510 22.77 -13.27 -1.61
N ASN A 511 23.94 -12.70 -1.90
CA ASN A 511 24.87 -13.16 -2.90
C ASN A 511 26.26 -13.43 -2.24
N PRO A 512 26.99 -14.55 -2.54
CA PRO A 512 26.57 -15.60 -3.47
C PRO A 512 25.35 -16.38 -2.98
N ILE A 513 24.57 -16.90 -3.93
CA ILE A 513 23.39 -17.72 -3.62
C ILE A 513 23.80 -18.88 -2.71
N ALA A 514 23.13 -19.02 -1.56
CA ALA A 514 23.46 -20.03 -0.58
C ALA A 514 23.39 -21.45 -1.16
N LYS A 515 24.29 -22.34 -0.74
CA LYS A 515 24.35 -23.75 -1.22
C LYS A 515 23.01 -24.46 -1.10
N LYS A 516 22.22 -24.13 -0.05
CA LYS A 516 20.86 -24.66 0.18
C LYS A 516 19.88 -24.40 -0.98
N TYR A 517 20.14 -23.41 -1.85
CA TYR A 517 19.28 -23.10 -3.00
C TYR A 517 19.76 -23.72 -4.32
N ARG A 518 20.89 -24.41 -4.34
CA ARG A 518 21.33 -25.11 -5.54
C ARG A 518 20.38 -26.24 -5.89
N ILE A 519 20.03 -26.35 -7.18
CA ILE A 519 19.20 -27.43 -7.70
C ILE A 519 20.12 -28.59 -8.03
N PRO A 520 19.88 -29.82 -7.51
CA PRO A 520 20.65 -31.01 -7.85
C PRO A 520 20.59 -31.31 -9.36
N LYS A 521 21.66 -31.94 -9.89
CA LYS A 521 21.80 -32.18 -11.36
C LYS A 521 20.77 -33.15 -11.92
N ASN A 522 20.16 -34.01 -11.09
CA ASN A 522 19.15 -34.97 -11.46
C ASN A 522 17.72 -34.42 -11.50
N PHE A 523 17.56 -33.09 -11.44
CA PHE A 523 16.25 -32.41 -11.58
C PHE A 523 16.23 -31.59 -12.85
N TYR A 524 15.15 -31.71 -13.63
CA TYR A 524 14.97 -31.07 -14.91
C TYR A 524 13.77 -30.10 -14.89
N PRO A 525 13.82 -28.98 -15.65
CA PRO A 525 12.69 -28.05 -15.74
C PRO A 525 11.42 -28.74 -16.19
N TYR A 526 10.34 -28.57 -15.43
CA TYR A 526 9.05 -29.24 -15.69
C TYR A 526 7.91 -28.25 -15.89
N ILE A 527 7.72 -27.30 -14.97
CA ILE A 527 6.70 -26.26 -15.05
C ILE A 527 7.39 -24.90 -14.96
N ASN A 528 6.99 -23.95 -15.81
CA ASN A 528 7.42 -22.58 -15.67
C ASN A 528 6.21 -21.62 -15.73
N LEU A 529 6.28 -20.57 -14.93
CA LEU A 529 5.36 -19.44 -14.96
C LEU A 529 6.10 -18.24 -15.56
N LYS A 530 5.60 -17.76 -16.70
CA LYS A 530 6.10 -16.53 -17.34
C LYS A 530 5.01 -15.48 -17.36
N ILE A 531 5.33 -14.29 -16.88
CA ILE A 531 4.44 -13.12 -16.95
C ILE A 531 5.10 -12.09 -17.86
N ASN A 532 4.42 -11.71 -18.91
CA ASN A 532 4.91 -10.75 -19.91
C ASN A 532 6.33 -11.09 -20.43
N GLY A 533 6.62 -12.38 -20.65
CA GLY A 533 7.91 -12.90 -21.13
C GLY A 533 8.99 -13.07 -20.07
N ILE A 534 8.77 -12.62 -18.83
CA ILE A 534 9.69 -12.79 -17.71
C ILE A 534 9.36 -14.09 -16.96
N LYS A 535 10.37 -14.92 -16.71
CA LYS A 535 10.23 -16.13 -15.91
C LYS A 535 10.14 -15.73 -14.44
N ILE A 536 9.00 -16.01 -13.82
CA ILE A 536 8.71 -15.66 -12.42
C ILE A 536 8.96 -16.86 -11.51
N ASN A 537 8.39 -18.03 -11.84
CA ASN A 537 8.55 -19.25 -11.05
C ASN A 537 8.89 -20.43 -11.94
N GLU A 538 9.52 -21.43 -11.37
CA GLU A 538 9.82 -22.69 -12.04
C GLU A 538 9.73 -23.87 -11.06
N ILE A 539 9.25 -25.01 -11.55
CA ILE A 539 9.31 -26.28 -10.86
C ILE A 539 10.17 -27.23 -11.68
N TYR A 540 11.09 -27.88 -11.01
CA TYR A 540 11.93 -28.95 -11.54
C TYR A 540 11.41 -30.29 -11.03
N LYS A 541 11.41 -31.29 -11.88
CA LYS A 541 11.05 -32.68 -11.58
C LYS A 541 12.30 -33.54 -11.55
N LYS A 542 12.33 -34.51 -10.66
CA LYS A 542 13.42 -35.50 -10.53
C LYS A 542 13.50 -36.44 -11.73
#